data_35ac66c99164351c456471ffb60aeeeb
#
_entry.id   35ac66c99164351c456471ffb60aeeeb
#
_cell.length_a   1.000
_cell.length_b   1.000
_cell.length_c   1.000
_cell.angle_alpha   90.00
_cell.angle_beta   90.00
_cell.angle_gamma   90.00
#
_symmetry.space_group_name_H-M   'P 1'
#
loop_
_entity.id
_entity.type
_entity.pdbx_description
1 polymer ?
#
loop_
_entity_poly.entity_id
_entity_poly.type
_entity_poly.pdbx_seq_one_letter_code
_entity_poly.pdbx_strand_id
1 'polypeptide(L)'
;IREVANFQSQLNREREEIKGRIAKINESLTQIDYNPGRYIVLEAQVSQDADLRDFQGELRACTEGSLTGSDDAQYSEAKFLQVKRIIERFRGREGQTEMDRRWSVKVTDVRNWFTFAASDRWREDGAEHEHYSDSGGKSGGQKEKLAYTILAASLAYQFGLEWGATKSRTFRFVVIDEAFGRGSDESAQY
;
A
#
# COMPACT_ATOMS: atom_id res chain seq x y z
N ILE A 1 15.57 -18.42 14.60
CA ILE A 1 14.14 -18.63 14.35
C ILE A 1 13.33 -17.55 15.03
N ARG A 2 13.47 -17.31 16.34
CA ARG A 2 12.70 -16.29 17.09
C ARG A 2 12.81 -14.89 16.46
N GLU A 3 14.02 -14.46 16.08
CA GLU A 3 14.23 -13.16 15.44
C GLU A 3 13.57 -13.07 14.05
N VAL A 4 13.57 -14.18 13.28
CA VAL A 4 12.89 -14.25 11.99
C VAL A 4 11.38 -14.15 12.18
N ALA A 5 10.82 -14.82 13.20
CA ALA A 5 9.40 -14.73 13.52
C ALA A 5 9.00 -13.29 13.96
N ASN A 6 9.82 -12.62 14.77
CA ASN A 6 9.62 -11.23 15.15
C ASN A 6 9.64 -10.30 13.92
N PHE A 7 10.63 -10.48 13.03
CA PHE A 7 10.75 -9.72 11.80
C PHE A 7 9.54 -9.94 10.88
N GLN A 8 9.13 -11.19 10.67
CA GLN A 8 7.92 -11.49 9.90
C GLN A 8 6.66 -10.84 10.51
N SER A 9 6.54 -10.88 11.83
CA SER A 9 5.41 -10.27 12.55
C SER A 9 5.41 -8.75 12.38
N GLN A 10 6.57 -8.10 12.35
CA GLN A 10 6.69 -6.67 12.09
C GLN A 10 6.22 -6.34 10.68
N LEU A 11 6.72 -7.04 9.64
CA LEU A 11 6.33 -6.81 8.26
C LEU A 11 4.82 -7.04 8.06
N ASN A 12 4.24 -8.06 8.71
CA ASN A 12 2.81 -8.30 8.66
C ASN A 12 1.99 -7.17 9.32
N ARG A 13 2.45 -6.61 10.43
CA ARG A 13 1.80 -5.44 11.04
C ARG A 13 1.81 -4.23 10.12
N GLU A 14 2.95 -3.93 9.50
CA GLU A 14 3.08 -2.84 8.53
C GLU A 14 2.14 -3.06 7.32
N ARG A 15 2.02 -4.29 6.86
CA ARG A 15 1.08 -4.67 5.80
C ARG A 15 -0.38 -4.38 6.18
N GLU A 16 -0.80 -4.80 7.37
CA GLU A 16 -2.17 -4.55 7.85
C GLU A 16 -2.41 -3.05 8.14
N GLU A 17 -1.38 -2.31 8.56
CA GLU A 17 -1.47 -0.86 8.72
C GLU A 17 -1.73 -0.16 7.39
N ILE A 18 -1.05 -0.55 6.30
CA ILE A 18 -1.31 -0.01 4.96
C ILE A 18 -2.76 -0.25 4.55
N LYS A 19 -3.27 -1.48 4.72
CA LYS A 19 -4.67 -1.79 4.42
C LYS A 19 -5.64 -0.95 5.24
N GLY A 20 -5.37 -0.80 6.54
CA GLY A 20 -6.19 0.01 7.44
C GLY A 20 -6.22 1.49 7.04
N ARG A 21 -5.08 2.04 6.61
CA ARG A 21 -4.99 3.42 6.09
C ARG A 21 -5.79 3.59 4.80
N ILE A 22 -5.67 2.65 3.85
CA ILE A 22 -6.46 2.66 2.62
C ILE A 22 -7.96 2.58 2.91
N ALA A 23 -8.39 1.71 3.82
CA ALA A 23 -9.79 1.62 4.22
C ALA A 23 -10.32 2.95 4.76
N LYS A 24 -9.56 3.63 5.61
CA LYS A 24 -9.94 4.94 6.16
C LYS A 24 -9.95 6.06 5.12
N ILE A 25 -9.02 6.07 4.18
CA ILE A 25 -9.05 7.02 3.05
C ILE A 25 -10.30 6.76 2.21
N ASN A 26 -10.68 5.52 1.99
CA ASN A 26 -11.90 5.15 1.28
C ASN A 26 -13.18 5.62 2.00
N GLU A 27 -13.21 5.65 3.33
CA GLU A 27 -14.32 6.25 4.08
C GLU A 27 -14.52 7.72 3.68
N SER A 28 -13.45 8.48 3.49
CA SER A 28 -13.50 9.86 3.00
C SER A 28 -13.83 9.94 1.51
N LEU A 29 -13.22 9.10 0.68
CA LEU A 29 -13.46 9.08 -0.77
C LEU A 29 -14.90 8.77 -1.14
N THR A 30 -15.56 7.88 -0.39
CA THR A 30 -16.98 7.57 -0.61
C THR A 30 -17.93 8.73 -0.32
N GLN A 31 -17.48 9.77 0.40
CA GLN A 31 -18.27 10.98 0.66
C GLN A 31 -18.10 12.03 -0.43
N ILE A 32 -17.09 11.89 -1.30
CA ILE A 32 -16.79 12.83 -2.38
C ILE A 32 -17.44 12.35 -3.68
N ASP A 33 -18.18 13.24 -4.36
CA ASP A 33 -18.62 12.97 -5.72
C ASP A 33 -17.48 13.25 -6.71
N TYR A 34 -16.83 12.20 -7.18
CA TYR A 34 -15.79 12.30 -8.21
C TYR A 34 -16.33 12.79 -9.54
N ASN A 35 -17.49 12.27 -9.91
CA ASN A 35 -18.36 12.76 -11.00
C ASN A 35 -19.81 12.62 -10.52
N PRO A 36 -20.80 13.26 -11.17
CA PRO A 36 -22.20 13.14 -10.77
C PRO A 36 -22.62 11.67 -10.60
N GLY A 37 -23.03 11.31 -9.37
CA GLY A 37 -23.46 9.96 -9.00
C GLY A 37 -22.36 8.89 -8.93
N ARG A 38 -21.08 9.28 -8.91
CA ARG A 38 -19.95 8.34 -8.85
C ARG A 38 -18.92 8.74 -7.80
N TYR A 39 -18.19 7.76 -7.28
CA TYR A 39 -17.16 7.94 -6.27
C TYR A 39 -15.95 7.05 -6.56
N ILE A 40 -14.81 7.39 -5.98
CA ILE A 40 -13.55 6.63 -6.12
C ILE A 40 -13.36 5.71 -4.92
N VAL A 41 -12.85 4.50 -5.20
CA VAL A 41 -12.34 3.56 -4.21
C VAL A 41 -10.89 3.23 -4.54
N LEU A 42 -9.99 3.39 -3.57
CA LEU A 42 -8.62 2.88 -3.67
C LEU A 42 -8.57 1.39 -3.37
N GLU A 43 -7.85 0.66 -4.18
CA GLU A 43 -7.64 -0.76 -4.04
C GLU A 43 -6.16 -1.06 -3.81
N ALA A 44 -5.87 -1.87 -2.80
CA ALA A 44 -4.55 -2.41 -2.53
C ALA A 44 -4.55 -3.90 -2.85
N GLN A 45 -4.12 -4.25 -4.04
CA GLN A 45 -4.04 -5.63 -4.53
C GLN A 45 -2.68 -6.22 -4.18
N VAL A 46 -2.63 -7.52 -3.88
CA VAL A 46 -1.36 -8.20 -3.60
C VAL A 46 -0.50 -8.22 -4.85
N SER A 47 0.75 -7.76 -4.72
CA SER A 47 1.72 -7.75 -5.81
C SER A 47 1.98 -9.17 -6.34
N GLN A 48 2.05 -9.31 -7.66
CA GLN A 48 2.38 -10.57 -8.34
C GLN A 48 3.89 -10.73 -8.58
N ASP A 49 4.70 -9.82 -8.06
CA ASP A 49 6.16 -9.88 -8.18
C ASP A 49 6.74 -11.16 -7.55
N ALA A 50 7.55 -11.87 -8.31
CA ALA A 50 8.11 -13.16 -7.91
C ALA A 50 9.04 -13.04 -6.68
N ASP A 51 9.92 -12.01 -6.65
CA ASP A 51 10.83 -11.81 -5.52
C ASP A 51 10.07 -11.61 -4.20
N LEU A 52 8.97 -10.86 -4.24
CA LEU A 52 8.14 -10.59 -3.06
C LEU A 52 7.44 -11.86 -2.57
N ARG A 53 6.87 -12.61 -3.50
CA ARG A 53 6.16 -13.86 -3.21
C ARG A 53 7.11 -14.91 -2.65
N ASP A 54 8.29 -15.08 -3.28
CA ASP A 54 9.30 -16.04 -2.86
C ASP A 54 9.84 -15.69 -1.48
N PHE A 55 10.17 -14.41 -1.23
CA PHE A 55 10.62 -13.93 0.07
C PHE A 55 9.59 -14.19 1.19
N GLN A 56 8.32 -13.88 0.93
CA GLN A 56 7.25 -14.16 1.90
C GLN A 56 7.09 -15.66 2.16
N GLY A 57 7.24 -16.48 1.13
CA GLY A 57 7.23 -17.94 1.23
C GLY A 57 8.41 -18.46 2.07
N GLU A 58 9.61 -17.96 1.81
CA GLU A 58 10.82 -18.31 2.57
C GLU A 58 10.71 -17.92 4.06
N LEU A 59 10.22 -16.72 4.37
CA LEU A 59 9.98 -16.30 5.76
C LEU A 59 8.98 -17.21 6.45
N ARG A 60 7.88 -17.55 5.78
CA ARG A 60 6.85 -18.45 6.31
C ARG A 60 7.44 -19.83 6.58
N ALA A 61 8.19 -20.40 5.65
CA ALA A 61 8.84 -21.69 5.81
C ALA A 61 9.81 -21.72 7.01
N CYS A 62 10.53 -20.63 7.29
CA CYS A 62 11.38 -20.49 8.46
C CYS A 62 10.61 -20.55 9.79
N THR A 63 9.35 -20.09 9.81
CA THR A 63 8.55 -19.94 11.02
C THR A 63 7.51 -21.04 11.22
N GLU A 64 7.14 -21.75 10.15
CA GLU A 64 6.22 -22.88 10.20
C GLU A 64 6.74 -24.00 11.10
N GLY A 65 5.88 -24.51 11.99
CA GLY A 65 6.22 -25.55 12.96
C GLY A 65 6.88 -25.05 14.25
N SER A 66 7.34 -23.78 14.30
CA SER A 66 7.89 -23.21 15.54
C SER A 66 6.80 -22.94 16.60
N LEU A 67 5.55 -22.87 16.18
CA LEU A 67 4.38 -22.63 17.05
C LEU A 67 3.73 -23.91 17.57
N THR A 68 4.10 -25.08 17.04
CA THR A 68 3.49 -26.37 17.40
C THR A 68 4.21 -27.16 18.49
N GLY A 69 5.23 -26.57 19.13
CA GLY A 69 5.73 -27.04 20.43
C GLY A 69 6.58 -28.32 20.42
N SER A 70 7.06 -28.81 19.29
CA SER A 70 8.10 -29.83 19.28
C SER A 70 9.48 -29.19 19.21
N ASP A 71 10.25 -29.28 20.28
CA ASP A 71 11.62 -28.74 20.37
C ASP A 71 12.53 -29.22 19.22
N ASP A 72 12.35 -30.44 18.74
CA ASP A 72 13.10 -31.01 17.62
C ASP A 72 12.84 -30.30 16.27
N ALA A 73 11.63 -29.77 16.06
CA ALA A 73 11.30 -29.04 14.81
C ALA A 73 11.92 -27.64 14.77
N GLN A 74 12.19 -27.04 15.91
CA GLN A 74 12.75 -25.70 16.03
C GLN A 74 14.24 -25.64 15.62
N TYR A 75 14.96 -26.75 15.82
CA TYR A 75 16.40 -26.80 15.61
C TYR A 75 16.82 -27.71 14.44
N SER A 76 15.92 -28.01 13.51
CA SER A 76 16.27 -28.82 12.35
C SER A 76 17.33 -28.12 11.49
N GLU A 77 18.29 -28.90 11.00
CA GLU A 77 19.34 -28.41 10.06
C GLU A 77 18.72 -27.72 8.82
N ALA A 78 17.59 -28.23 8.34
CA ALA A 78 16.88 -27.67 7.21
C ALA A 78 16.41 -26.22 7.49
N LYS A 79 15.86 -25.94 8.68
CA LYS A 79 15.47 -24.57 9.07
C LYS A 79 16.66 -23.64 9.24
N PHE A 80 17.73 -24.15 9.84
CA PHE A 80 18.98 -23.38 9.92
C PHE A 80 19.47 -22.96 8.53
N LEU A 81 19.48 -23.86 7.57
CA LEU A 81 19.87 -23.57 6.19
C LEU A 81 18.94 -22.58 5.49
N GLN A 82 17.63 -22.66 5.75
CA GLN A 82 16.66 -21.67 5.23
C GLN A 82 16.94 -20.26 5.76
N VAL A 83 17.07 -20.12 7.08
CA VAL A 83 17.41 -18.84 7.71
C VAL A 83 18.76 -18.31 7.22
N LYS A 84 19.77 -19.18 7.12
CA LYS A 84 21.09 -18.83 6.62
C LYS A 84 21.04 -18.23 5.21
N ARG A 85 20.28 -18.82 4.29
CA ARG A 85 20.12 -18.30 2.91
C ARG A 85 19.57 -16.88 2.87
N ILE A 86 18.54 -16.59 3.68
CA ILE A 86 17.96 -15.25 3.77
C ILE A 86 18.99 -14.26 4.30
N ILE A 87 19.71 -14.62 5.37
CA ILE A 87 20.73 -13.77 5.98
C ILE A 87 21.88 -13.49 5.01
N GLU A 88 22.36 -14.51 4.28
CA GLU A 88 23.40 -14.36 3.29
C GLU A 88 23.00 -13.39 2.17
N ARG A 89 21.75 -13.46 1.73
CA ARG A 89 21.21 -12.54 0.72
C ARG A 89 21.10 -11.12 1.27
N PHE A 90 20.68 -10.93 2.50
CA PHE A 90 20.67 -9.61 3.15
C PHE A 90 22.07 -9.02 3.34
N ARG A 91 23.08 -9.85 3.59
CA ARG A 91 24.47 -9.42 3.71
C ARG A 91 25.12 -9.06 2.37
N GLY A 92 24.58 -9.56 1.29
CA GLY A 92 25.14 -9.45 -0.05
C GLY A 92 26.12 -10.59 -0.35
N ARG A 93 25.72 -11.48 -1.24
CA ARG A 93 26.56 -12.61 -1.68
C ARG A 93 27.71 -12.10 -2.53
N GLU A 94 28.84 -12.79 -2.48
CA GLU A 94 30.02 -12.46 -3.29
C GLU A 94 29.67 -12.43 -4.79
N GLY A 95 30.08 -11.37 -5.47
CA GLY A 95 29.74 -11.15 -6.88
C GLY A 95 28.28 -10.71 -7.16
N GLN A 96 27.42 -10.65 -6.15
CA GLN A 96 26.01 -10.28 -6.30
C GLN A 96 25.54 -9.18 -5.33
N THR A 97 26.47 -8.52 -4.66
CA THR A 97 26.17 -7.59 -3.55
C THR A 97 25.17 -6.49 -3.94
N GLU A 98 25.29 -5.89 -5.11
CA GLU A 98 24.39 -4.82 -5.56
C GLU A 98 22.99 -5.37 -5.91
N MET A 99 22.90 -6.55 -6.51
CA MET A 99 21.62 -7.21 -6.77
C MET A 99 20.90 -7.56 -5.47
N ASP A 100 21.63 -8.14 -4.53
CA ASP A 100 21.09 -8.53 -3.23
C ASP A 100 20.67 -7.32 -2.40
N ARG A 101 21.39 -6.20 -2.50
CA ARG A 101 21.01 -4.93 -1.87
C ARG A 101 19.69 -4.40 -2.44
N ARG A 102 19.54 -4.36 -3.77
CA ARG A 102 18.29 -3.92 -4.40
C ARG A 102 17.13 -4.84 -4.04
N TRP A 103 17.37 -6.13 -4.05
CA TRP A 103 16.39 -7.11 -3.61
C TRP A 103 15.99 -6.88 -2.15
N SER A 104 16.95 -6.70 -1.23
CA SER A 104 16.68 -6.46 0.18
C SER A 104 15.79 -5.24 0.39
N VAL A 105 16.12 -4.12 -0.25
CA VAL A 105 15.28 -2.90 -0.19
C VAL A 105 13.88 -3.16 -0.73
N LYS A 106 13.78 -3.88 -1.86
CA LYS A 106 12.51 -4.21 -2.49
C LYS A 106 11.60 -5.06 -1.61
N VAL A 107 12.12 -6.14 -1.02
CA VAL A 107 11.29 -7.12 -0.30
C VAL A 107 10.96 -6.70 1.12
N THR A 108 11.78 -5.82 1.74
CA THR A 108 11.52 -5.31 3.09
C THR A 108 10.65 -4.07 3.11
N ASP A 109 10.49 -3.38 2.00
CA ASP A 109 9.53 -2.29 1.88
C ASP A 109 8.13 -2.86 1.61
N VAL A 110 7.30 -2.90 2.64
CA VAL A 110 5.96 -3.50 2.59
C VAL A 110 5.02 -2.78 1.62
N ARG A 111 5.34 -1.54 1.22
CA ARG A 111 4.59 -0.81 0.18
C ARG A 111 4.66 -1.53 -1.16
N ASN A 112 5.79 -2.17 -1.46
CA ASN A 112 5.97 -2.97 -2.68
C ASN A 112 5.14 -4.26 -2.69
N TRP A 113 4.63 -4.71 -1.52
CA TRP A 113 3.78 -5.90 -1.43
C TRP A 113 2.40 -5.70 -2.03
N PHE A 114 2.10 -4.46 -2.41
CA PHE A 114 0.84 -4.08 -3.03
C PHE A 114 1.06 -3.44 -4.39
N THR A 115 0.09 -3.64 -5.25
CA THR A 115 -0.18 -2.82 -6.42
C THR A 115 -1.41 -2.00 -6.10
N PHE A 116 -1.31 -0.68 -6.25
CA PHE A 116 -2.41 0.22 -5.97
C PHE A 116 -3.16 0.57 -7.24
N ALA A 117 -4.47 0.57 -7.14
CA ALA A 117 -5.39 0.96 -8.20
C ALA A 117 -6.50 1.85 -7.64
N ALA A 118 -7.23 2.51 -8.51
CA ALA A 118 -8.44 3.24 -8.15
C ALA A 118 -9.60 2.76 -9.02
N SER A 119 -10.76 2.58 -8.43
CA SER A 119 -11.99 2.16 -9.09
C SER A 119 -13.01 3.28 -9.00
N ASP A 120 -13.49 3.79 -10.14
CA ASP A 120 -14.62 4.73 -10.25
C ASP A 120 -15.92 3.93 -10.24
N ARG A 121 -16.80 4.19 -9.29
CA ARG A 121 -17.99 3.39 -9.04
C ARG A 121 -19.26 4.21 -9.00
N TRP A 122 -20.35 3.63 -9.47
CA TRP A 122 -21.69 4.20 -9.35
C TRP A 122 -22.18 4.15 -7.89
N ARG A 123 -22.81 5.26 -7.41
CA ARG A 123 -23.41 5.28 -6.07
C ARG A 123 -24.65 4.43 -5.97
N GLU A 124 -25.37 4.28 -7.05
CA GLU A 124 -26.64 3.57 -7.10
C GLU A 124 -26.52 2.09 -6.73
N ASP A 125 -25.51 1.41 -7.29
CA ASP A 125 -25.35 -0.04 -7.17
C ASP A 125 -23.93 -0.48 -6.80
N GLY A 126 -22.95 0.46 -6.72
CA GLY A 126 -21.55 0.16 -6.45
C GLY A 126 -20.81 -0.49 -7.63
N ALA A 127 -21.46 -0.60 -8.80
CA ALA A 127 -20.83 -1.18 -9.98
C ALA A 127 -19.63 -0.33 -10.44
N GLU A 128 -18.57 -1.01 -10.86
CA GLU A 128 -17.39 -0.37 -11.43
C GLU A 128 -17.73 0.24 -12.79
N HIS A 129 -17.47 1.55 -12.92
CA HIS A 129 -17.56 2.27 -14.18
C HIS A 129 -16.24 2.25 -14.92
N GLU A 130 -15.15 2.51 -14.21
CA GLU A 130 -13.81 2.56 -14.78
C GLU A 130 -12.75 2.15 -13.74
N HIS A 131 -11.70 1.45 -14.22
CA HIS A 131 -10.60 0.99 -13.39
C HIS A 131 -9.29 1.70 -13.78
N TYR A 132 -8.56 2.20 -12.79
CA TYR A 132 -7.30 2.94 -12.97
C TYR A 132 -6.16 2.17 -12.30
N SER A 133 -5.49 1.28 -13.04
CA SER A 133 -4.33 0.53 -12.55
C SER A 133 -3.00 1.27 -12.80
N ASP A 134 -3.00 2.19 -13.77
CA ASP A 134 -1.86 3.02 -14.12
C ASP A 134 -2.33 4.37 -14.68
N SER A 135 -1.37 5.23 -15.04
CA SER A 135 -1.67 6.51 -15.67
C SER A 135 -1.81 6.43 -17.19
N GLY A 136 -1.77 5.24 -17.78
CA GLY A 136 -1.89 5.04 -19.23
C GLY A 136 -3.26 5.45 -19.76
N GLY A 137 -3.32 6.02 -20.95
CA GLY A 137 -4.56 6.29 -21.68
C GLY A 137 -5.44 7.42 -21.16
N LYS A 138 -5.09 8.12 -20.07
CA LYS A 138 -5.88 9.23 -19.52
C LYS A 138 -5.37 10.59 -19.99
N SER A 139 -6.31 11.54 -20.14
CA SER A 139 -5.95 12.96 -20.36
C SER A 139 -5.25 13.54 -19.11
N GLY A 140 -4.46 14.60 -19.30
CA GLY A 140 -3.80 15.29 -18.18
C GLY A 140 -4.77 15.69 -17.09
N GLY A 141 -5.90 16.31 -17.46
CA GLY A 141 -6.92 16.76 -16.52
C GLY A 141 -7.58 15.63 -15.73
N GLN A 142 -7.83 14.47 -16.33
CA GLN A 142 -8.37 13.32 -15.62
C GLN A 142 -7.40 12.76 -14.57
N LYS A 143 -6.11 12.74 -14.89
CA LYS A 143 -5.06 12.32 -13.93
C LYS A 143 -4.97 13.28 -12.76
N GLU A 144 -5.00 14.57 -13.03
CA GLU A 144 -4.99 15.60 -11.98
C GLU A 144 -6.22 15.52 -11.10
N LYS A 145 -7.41 15.43 -11.66
CA LYS A 145 -8.65 15.30 -10.91
C LYS A 145 -8.60 14.09 -9.97
N LEU A 146 -8.17 12.93 -10.46
CA LEU A 146 -8.03 11.73 -9.64
C LEU A 146 -7.02 11.94 -8.51
N ALA A 147 -5.85 12.50 -8.83
CA ALA A 147 -4.80 12.75 -7.84
C ALA A 147 -5.26 13.72 -6.75
N TYR A 148 -5.94 14.82 -7.11
CA TYR A 148 -6.46 15.77 -6.14
C TYR A 148 -7.61 15.21 -5.30
N THR A 149 -8.47 14.39 -5.87
CA THR A 149 -9.54 13.72 -5.12
C THR A 149 -8.94 12.80 -4.05
N ILE A 150 -7.93 11.99 -4.41
CA ILE A 150 -7.24 11.10 -3.47
C ILE A 150 -6.48 11.91 -2.41
N LEU A 151 -5.81 13.00 -2.82
CA LEU A 151 -5.09 13.89 -1.91
C LEU A 151 -6.04 14.53 -0.90
N ALA A 152 -7.17 15.07 -1.35
CA ALA A 152 -8.17 15.68 -0.48
C ALA A 152 -8.70 14.68 0.55
N ALA A 153 -9.05 13.47 0.14
CA ALA A 153 -9.50 12.41 1.05
C ALA A 153 -8.40 12.00 2.04
N SER A 154 -7.15 11.90 1.59
CA SER A 154 -6.01 11.56 2.45
C SER A 154 -5.74 12.64 3.50
N LEU A 155 -5.86 13.92 3.14
CA LEU A 155 -5.73 15.05 4.04
C LEU A 155 -6.91 15.11 5.02
N ALA A 156 -8.15 14.87 4.56
CA ALA A 156 -9.31 14.76 5.42
C ALA A 156 -9.09 13.68 6.51
N TYR A 157 -8.60 12.53 6.13
CA TYR A 157 -8.22 11.46 7.07
C TYR A 157 -7.10 11.91 8.02
N GLN A 158 -6.01 12.47 7.49
CA GLN A 158 -4.84 12.85 8.29
C GLN A 158 -5.17 13.92 9.32
N PHE A 159 -6.04 14.86 8.97
CA PHE A 159 -6.48 15.93 9.87
C PHE A 159 -7.69 15.54 10.73
N GLY A 160 -8.23 14.34 10.60
CA GLY A 160 -9.42 13.88 11.30
C GLY A 160 -10.61 14.80 11.03
N LEU A 161 -10.84 15.14 9.76
CA LEU A 161 -11.98 15.95 9.36
C LEU A 161 -13.24 15.08 9.40
N GLU A 162 -14.27 15.59 10.08
CA GLU A 162 -15.59 14.97 10.08
C GLU A 162 -16.45 15.62 8.99
N TRP A 163 -16.99 14.81 8.09
CA TRP A 163 -17.86 15.26 7.02
C TRP A 163 -19.15 15.86 7.61
N GLY A 164 -19.53 17.05 7.13
CA GLY A 164 -20.71 17.77 7.61
C GLY A 164 -20.52 18.55 8.91
N ALA A 165 -19.36 18.53 9.53
CA ALA A 165 -19.06 19.33 10.70
C ALA A 165 -18.94 20.83 10.32
N THR A 166 -19.85 21.66 10.82
CA THR A 166 -19.88 23.10 10.53
C THR A 166 -18.91 23.91 11.38
N LYS A 167 -18.34 23.34 12.44
CA LYS A 167 -17.38 24.00 13.34
C LYS A 167 -16.22 23.10 13.65
N SER A 168 -15.01 23.53 13.30
CA SER A 168 -13.76 22.92 13.75
C SER A 168 -13.14 23.76 14.87
N ARG A 169 -12.64 23.09 15.92
CA ARG A 169 -11.91 23.74 17.03
C ARG A 169 -10.43 23.98 16.70
N THR A 170 -9.96 23.49 15.56
CA THR A 170 -8.56 23.57 15.15
C THR A 170 -8.46 24.24 13.78
N PHE A 171 -7.51 25.18 13.67
CA PHE A 171 -7.16 25.78 12.38
C PHE A 171 -6.36 24.77 11.58
N ARG A 172 -6.80 24.50 10.36
CA ARG A 172 -6.14 23.58 9.43
C ARG A 172 -6.12 24.22 8.07
N PHE A 173 -4.95 24.25 7.44
CA PHE A 173 -4.85 24.71 6.08
C PHE A 173 -3.81 23.91 5.33
N VAL A 174 -3.96 23.81 4.00
CA VAL A 174 -3.05 23.14 3.09
C VAL A 174 -2.62 24.13 2.03
N VAL A 175 -1.33 24.18 1.75
CA VAL A 175 -0.78 24.92 0.61
C VAL A 175 -0.34 23.89 -0.42
N ILE A 176 -0.86 24.03 -1.64
CA ILE A 176 -0.46 23.20 -2.78
C ILE A 176 0.19 24.14 -3.77
N ASP A 177 1.49 23.99 -3.96
CA ASP A 177 2.25 24.78 -4.94
C ASP A 177 2.03 24.20 -6.35
N GLU A 178 1.88 25.08 -7.34
CA GLU A 178 1.65 24.75 -8.76
C GLU A 178 0.44 23.81 -9.02
N ALA A 179 -0.51 23.74 -8.06
CA ALA A 179 -1.78 23.08 -8.31
C ALA A 179 -2.46 23.75 -9.52
N PHE A 180 -3.02 22.95 -10.41
CA PHE A 180 -3.76 23.41 -11.60
C PHE A 180 -2.93 24.06 -12.71
N GLY A 181 -1.58 24.06 -12.62
CA GLY A 181 -0.71 24.67 -13.62
C GLY A 181 -0.78 24.03 -15.01
N ARG A 182 -1.35 22.83 -15.14
CA ARG A 182 -1.50 22.07 -16.39
C ARG A 182 -2.88 21.46 -16.57
N GLY A 183 -3.81 21.72 -15.65
CA GLY A 183 -5.17 21.20 -15.69
C GLY A 183 -6.12 22.00 -16.57
N SER A 184 -7.26 21.41 -16.89
CA SER A 184 -8.38 22.14 -17.52
C SER A 184 -9.09 23.03 -16.49
N ASP A 185 -9.85 24.04 -16.96
CA ASP A 185 -10.67 24.88 -16.10
C ASP A 185 -11.67 24.07 -15.24
N GLU A 186 -12.13 22.91 -15.75
CA GLU A 186 -12.95 21.98 -14.99
C GLU A 186 -12.20 21.35 -13.79
N SER A 187 -10.90 21.06 -13.94
CA SER A 187 -10.07 20.52 -12.84
C SER A 187 -9.82 21.58 -11.77
N ALA A 188 -9.82 22.87 -12.13
CA ALA A 188 -9.63 23.98 -11.19
C ALA A 188 -10.88 24.29 -10.36
N GLN A 189 -12.07 23.91 -10.83
CA GLN A 189 -13.35 24.11 -10.13
C GLN A 189 -13.71 22.98 -9.18
N TYR A 190 -13.01 21.86 -9.26
CA TYR A 190 -13.24 20.67 -8.46
C TYR A 190 -12.46 20.69 -7.13
#